data_d28a8e1f762c6454b00ec961eaa179c6
#
_entry.id   d28a8e1f762c6454b00ec961eaa179c6
#
_cell.length_a   1.000
_cell.length_b   1.000
_cell.length_c   1.000
_cell.angle_alpha   90.00
_cell.angle_beta   90.00
_cell.angle_gamma   90.00
#
_symmetry.space_group_name_H-M   'P 1'
#
loop_
_entity.id
_entity.type
_entity.pdbx_description
1 polymer ?
#
loop_
_entity_poly.entity_id
_entity_poly.type
_entity_poly.pdbx_seq_one_letter_code
_entity_poly.pdbx_strand_id
1 'polypeptide(L)'
;MRPPTQLTNGDYLEYPGVNFGSGSSQFDARVASGAAGGVSGLVEVVLDNPANTPVGSFAVANTGGWSRWQTVPANISQVTGTHTVYLEFTSGASGDPPFVSLHYFSFPVR
;
A
#
# COMPACT_ATOMS: atom_id res chain seq x y z
N MET A 1 -3.36 7.35 -14.35
CA MET A 1 -3.36 6.79 -12.97
C MET A 1 -4.74 6.97 -12.37
N ARG A 2 -5.29 5.96 -11.79
CA ARG A 2 -6.59 6.09 -11.14
C ARG A 2 -6.45 6.71 -9.75
N PRO A 3 -7.51 7.38 -9.24
CA PRO A 3 -7.49 7.93 -7.89
C PRO A 3 -7.22 6.82 -6.86
N PRO A 4 -6.58 7.13 -5.72
CA PRO A 4 -6.25 6.13 -4.69
C PRO A 4 -7.44 5.81 -3.79
N THR A 5 -8.63 5.67 -4.36
CA THR A 5 -9.86 5.38 -3.62
C THR A 5 -10.50 4.09 -4.13
N GLN A 6 -10.96 3.26 -3.19
CA GLN A 6 -11.68 2.02 -3.49
C GLN A 6 -10.94 1.15 -4.51
N LEU A 7 -9.68 0.85 -4.17
CA LEU A 7 -8.80 0.06 -5.03
C LEU A 7 -9.17 -1.42 -4.98
N THR A 8 -8.97 -2.09 -6.11
CA THR A 8 -9.35 -3.49 -6.30
C THR A 8 -8.12 -4.33 -6.63
N ASN A 9 -8.31 -5.64 -6.69
CA ASN A 9 -7.27 -6.58 -7.10
C ASN A 9 -6.72 -6.20 -8.48
N GLY A 10 -5.39 -6.14 -8.58
CA GLY A 10 -4.70 -5.80 -9.81
C GLY A 10 -4.42 -4.32 -10.00
N ASP A 11 -4.95 -3.47 -9.14
CA ASP A 11 -4.64 -2.05 -9.18
C ASP A 11 -3.22 -1.80 -8.67
N TYR A 12 -2.63 -0.71 -9.12
CA TYR A 12 -1.36 -0.25 -8.56
C TYR A 12 -1.27 1.27 -8.62
N LEU A 13 -0.43 1.82 -7.74
CA LEU A 13 -0.11 3.24 -7.71
C LEU A 13 1.40 3.38 -7.87
N GLU A 14 1.82 4.42 -8.56
CA GLU A 14 3.24 4.69 -8.83
C GLU A 14 3.61 6.07 -8.27
N TYR A 15 4.69 6.12 -7.50
CA TYR A 15 5.20 7.36 -6.91
C TYR A 15 6.68 7.49 -7.26
N PRO A 16 7.04 8.26 -8.30
CA PRO A 16 8.44 8.44 -8.67
C PRO A 16 9.16 9.39 -7.72
N GLY A 17 10.46 9.21 -7.58
CA GLY A 17 11.31 10.14 -6.87
C GLY A 17 11.14 10.17 -5.37
N VAL A 18 10.77 9.05 -4.76
CA VAL A 18 10.63 8.96 -3.30
C VAL A 18 12.02 8.78 -2.68
N ASN A 19 12.40 9.70 -1.80
CA ASN A 19 13.71 9.70 -1.17
C ASN A 19 13.65 9.05 0.21
N PHE A 20 14.31 7.89 0.36
CA PHE A 20 14.39 7.16 1.61
C PHE A 20 15.58 7.60 2.47
N GLY A 21 16.36 8.57 2.01
CA GLY A 21 17.49 9.13 2.75
C GLY A 21 18.56 8.11 3.07
N SER A 22 19.06 8.15 4.30
CA SER A 22 20.11 7.25 4.77
C SER A 22 19.58 5.87 5.18
N GLY A 23 18.29 5.69 5.20
CA GLY A 23 17.70 4.38 5.40
C GLY A 23 16.35 4.40 6.09
N SER A 24 15.47 3.51 5.67
CA SER A 24 14.20 3.25 6.33
C SER A 24 13.92 1.75 6.27
N SER A 25 13.39 1.22 7.37
CA SER A 25 12.96 -0.18 7.46
C SER A 25 11.48 -0.30 7.83
N GLN A 26 10.76 0.80 7.79
CA GLN A 26 9.33 0.82 8.07
C GLN A 26 8.62 1.72 7.07
N PHE A 27 7.43 1.31 6.68
CA PHE A 27 6.55 2.03 5.77
C PHE A 27 5.19 2.13 6.45
N ASP A 28 4.65 3.33 6.56
CA ASP A 28 3.37 3.57 7.21
C ASP A 28 2.37 4.08 6.17
N ALA A 29 1.23 3.41 6.07
CA ALA A 29 0.18 3.79 5.13
C ALA A 29 -1.08 4.20 5.88
N ARG A 30 -1.67 5.32 5.46
CA ARG A 30 -2.96 5.78 5.99
C ARG A 30 -4.05 5.30 5.06
N VAL A 31 -4.85 4.34 5.53
CA VAL A 31 -5.82 3.62 4.70
C VAL A 31 -7.19 3.59 5.36
N ALA A 32 -8.21 3.38 4.54
CA ALA A 32 -9.57 3.10 5.01
C ALA A 32 -10.18 2.00 4.16
N SER A 33 -11.06 1.23 4.76
CA SER A 33 -11.81 0.20 4.04
C SER A 33 -13.22 0.08 4.59
N GLY A 34 -14.20 0.19 3.70
CA GLY A 34 -15.59 -0.14 3.99
C GLY A 34 -16.02 -1.43 3.32
N ALA A 35 -15.07 -2.30 2.96
CA ALA A 35 -15.34 -3.54 2.28
C ALA A 35 -16.25 -4.45 3.10
N ALA A 36 -17.26 -5.01 2.45
CA ALA A 36 -18.27 -5.83 3.11
C ALA A 36 -17.88 -7.31 3.08
N GLY A 37 -18.56 -8.11 3.91
CA GLY A 37 -18.50 -9.56 3.81
C GLY A 37 -17.14 -10.19 4.08
N GLY A 38 -16.29 -9.56 4.85
CA GLY A 38 -14.97 -10.11 5.16
C GLY A 38 -13.94 -9.97 4.04
N VAL A 39 -14.23 -9.13 3.04
CA VAL A 39 -13.27 -8.88 1.95
C VAL A 39 -12.02 -8.20 2.52
N SER A 40 -10.87 -8.72 2.13
CA SER A 40 -9.58 -8.18 2.55
C SER A 40 -8.61 -8.33 1.39
N GLY A 41 -7.46 -7.69 1.53
CA GLY A 41 -6.42 -7.79 0.53
C GLY A 41 -5.06 -7.41 1.08
N LEU A 42 -4.08 -7.48 0.20
CA LEU A 42 -2.69 -7.23 0.51
C LEU A 42 -2.21 -6.04 -0.31
N VAL A 43 -1.43 -5.18 0.31
CA VAL A 43 -0.72 -4.10 -0.38
C VAL A 43 0.76 -4.41 -0.32
N GLU A 44 1.39 -4.53 -1.49
CA GLU A 44 2.81 -4.84 -1.61
C GLU A 44 3.57 -3.58 -1.99
N VAL A 45 4.70 -3.36 -1.31
CA VAL A 45 5.59 -2.22 -1.59
C VAL A 45 6.72 -2.73 -2.48
N VAL A 46 6.79 -2.22 -3.70
CA VAL A 46 7.76 -2.65 -4.71
C VAL A 46 8.54 -1.43 -5.19
N LEU A 47 9.83 -1.57 -5.42
CA LEU A 47 10.70 -0.46 -5.81
C LEU A 47 11.21 -0.62 -7.24
N ASP A 48 11.21 0.49 -7.98
CA ASP A 48 11.88 0.71 -9.26
C ASP A 48 11.28 -0.03 -10.45
N ASN A 49 10.74 -1.22 -10.26
CA ASN A 49 10.11 -2.01 -11.31
C ASN A 49 9.00 -2.85 -10.68
N PRO A 50 7.76 -2.78 -11.21
CA PRO A 50 6.65 -3.52 -10.59
C PRO A 50 6.84 -5.05 -10.59
N ALA A 51 7.77 -5.59 -11.38
CA ALA A 51 8.07 -7.00 -11.40
C ALA A 51 9.12 -7.41 -10.35
N ASN A 52 9.71 -6.45 -9.65
CA ASN A 52 10.70 -6.76 -8.60
C ASN A 52 10.02 -7.43 -7.41
N THR A 53 10.83 -8.14 -6.63
CA THR A 53 10.36 -8.71 -5.36
C THR A 53 9.96 -7.58 -4.42
N PRO A 54 8.77 -7.65 -3.78
CA PRO A 54 8.38 -6.63 -2.82
C PRO A 54 9.37 -6.52 -1.66
N VAL A 55 9.59 -5.29 -1.20
CA VAL A 55 10.42 -5.05 -0.01
C VAL A 55 9.62 -5.21 1.27
N GLY A 56 8.31 -5.25 1.17
CA GLY A 56 7.41 -5.49 2.28
C GLY A 56 5.95 -5.46 1.84
N SER A 57 5.06 -5.77 2.77
CA SER A 57 3.62 -5.77 2.48
C SER A 57 2.84 -5.59 3.78
N PHE A 58 1.57 -5.22 3.63
CA PHE A 58 0.65 -5.17 4.76
C PHE A 58 -0.74 -5.57 4.29
N ALA A 59 -1.52 -6.15 5.20
CA ALA A 59 -2.88 -6.57 4.92
C ALA A 59 -3.87 -5.47 5.33
N VAL A 60 -4.95 -5.35 4.57
CA VAL A 60 -6.03 -4.41 4.88
C VAL A 60 -7.36 -5.15 4.85
N ALA A 61 -8.14 -4.96 5.90
CA ALA A 61 -9.53 -5.41 5.96
C ALA A 61 -10.37 -4.22 6.38
N ASN A 62 -11.67 -4.43 6.54
CA ASN A 62 -12.60 -3.37 6.93
C ASN A 62 -12.08 -2.60 8.16
N THR A 63 -11.98 -1.28 8.03
CA THR A 63 -11.55 -0.40 9.11
C THR A 63 -12.73 0.26 9.83
N GLY A 64 -13.95 -0.03 9.40
CA GLY A 64 -15.16 0.56 9.94
C GLY A 64 -15.90 1.45 8.96
N GLY A 65 -15.35 1.64 7.77
CA GLY A 65 -15.96 2.44 6.69
C GLY A 65 -14.93 3.09 5.81
N TRP A 66 -15.38 3.59 4.66
CA TRP A 66 -14.51 4.20 3.66
C TRP A 66 -13.94 5.56 4.10
N SER A 67 -14.39 6.08 5.23
CA SER A 67 -13.88 7.32 5.84
C SER A 67 -13.20 7.07 7.19
N ARG A 68 -13.07 5.82 7.59
CA ARG A 68 -12.43 5.44 8.86
C ARG A 68 -10.95 5.14 8.62
N TRP A 69 -10.16 6.17 8.63
CA TRP A 69 -8.73 6.09 8.31
C TRP A 69 -7.94 5.50 9.47
N GLN A 70 -7.03 4.60 9.14
CA GLN A 70 -6.08 3.99 10.07
C GLN A 70 -4.68 4.06 9.49
N THR A 71 -3.69 4.19 10.37
CA THR A 71 -2.29 4.05 9.96
C THR A 71 -1.87 2.61 10.17
N VAL A 72 -1.44 1.97 9.07
CA VAL A 72 -1.00 0.58 9.08
C VAL A 72 0.50 0.55 8.81
N PRO A 73 1.31 0.05 9.76
CA PRO A 73 2.75 -0.06 9.53
C PRO A 73 3.07 -1.35 8.77
N ALA A 74 4.12 -1.27 7.96
CA ALA A 74 4.69 -2.44 7.30
C ALA A 74 6.20 -2.45 7.54
N ASN A 75 6.73 -3.59 7.91
CA ASN A 75 8.17 -3.77 7.94
C ASN A 75 8.65 -3.98 6.51
N ILE A 76 9.65 -3.22 6.12
CA ILE A 76 10.26 -3.36 4.80
C ILE A 76 11.75 -3.65 4.96
N SER A 77 12.35 -4.27 3.95
CA SER A 77 13.80 -4.38 3.88
C SER A 77 14.39 -2.98 3.91
N GLN A 78 15.53 -2.80 4.55
CA GLN A 78 16.12 -1.48 4.64
C GLN A 78 16.36 -0.91 3.25
N VAL A 79 15.84 0.30 3.02
CA VAL A 79 15.91 0.98 1.74
C VAL A 79 16.61 2.32 1.94
N THR A 80 17.55 2.63 1.04
CA THR A 80 18.27 3.90 1.04
C THR A 80 18.15 4.56 -0.32
N GLY A 81 18.34 5.88 -0.37
CA GLY A 81 18.36 6.62 -1.62
C GLY A 81 16.98 6.91 -2.19
N THR A 82 16.95 7.27 -3.46
CA THR A 82 15.73 7.68 -4.16
C THR A 82 15.25 6.55 -5.07
N HIS A 83 13.98 6.22 -4.96
CA HIS A 83 13.36 5.14 -5.72
C HIS A 83 11.98 5.53 -6.21
N THR A 84 11.53 4.86 -7.28
CA THR A 84 10.11 4.86 -7.64
C THR A 84 9.42 3.81 -6.79
N VAL A 85 8.37 4.19 -6.08
CA VAL A 85 7.59 3.28 -5.24
C VAL A 85 6.34 2.85 -5.99
N TYR A 86 6.13 1.53 -6.07
CA TYR A 86 4.89 0.96 -6.58
C TYR A 86 4.15 0.33 -5.41
N LEU A 87 2.89 0.68 -5.25
CA LEU A 87 2.00 0.00 -4.32
C LEU A 87 1.06 -0.87 -5.14
N GLU A 88 1.17 -2.18 -4.97
CA GLU A 88 0.41 -3.16 -5.73
C GLU A 88 -0.66 -3.77 -4.83
N PHE A 89 -1.89 -3.78 -5.33
CA PHE A 89 -3.07 -4.16 -4.57
C PHE A 89 -3.58 -5.51 -5.05
N THR A 90 -3.65 -6.49 -4.15
CA THR A 90 -4.11 -7.82 -4.49
C THR A 90 -5.17 -8.28 -3.49
N SER A 91 -6.18 -8.97 -4.00
CA SER A 91 -7.24 -9.55 -3.19
C SER A 91 -7.70 -10.85 -3.84
N GLY A 92 -7.95 -11.86 -3.02
CA GLY A 92 -8.47 -13.13 -3.49
C GLY A 92 -9.99 -13.19 -3.58
N ALA A 93 -10.69 -12.07 -3.31
CA ALA A 93 -12.16 -12.06 -3.33
C ALA A 93 -12.68 -12.15 -4.76
N SER A 94 -13.74 -12.93 -4.97
CA SER A 94 -14.38 -13.08 -6.27
C SER A 94 -15.00 -11.77 -6.75
N GLY A 95 -14.86 -11.46 -8.05
CA GLY A 95 -15.46 -10.29 -8.64
C GLY A 95 -14.70 -9.00 -8.42
N ASP A 96 -13.48 -9.10 -7.86
CA ASP A 96 -12.59 -7.97 -7.64
C ASP A 96 -13.26 -6.78 -6.93
N PRO A 97 -13.91 -7.01 -5.77
CA PRO A 97 -14.54 -5.90 -5.05
C PRO A 97 -13.48 -4.94 -4.50
N PRO A 98 -13.81 -3.65 -4.37
CA PRO A 98 -12.89 -2.71 -3.77
C PRO A 98 -12.64 -3.07 -2.31
N PHE A 99 -11.39 -2.94 -1.85
CA PHE A 99 -11.04 -3.34 -0.48
C PHE A 99 -10.25 -2.29 0.29
N VAL A 100 -9.75 -1.25 -0.35
CA VAL A 100 -8.94 -0.24 0.34
C VAL A 100 -8.94 1.08 -0.39
N SER A 101 -8.91 2.17 0.39
CA SER A 101 -8.55 3.50 -0.11
C SER A 101 -7.27 3.93 0.58
N LEU A 102 -6.39 4.61 -0.15
CA LEU A 102 -5.13 5.12 0.37
C LEU A 102 -5.21 6.64 0.47
N HIS A 103 -4.91 7.19 1.65
CA HIS A 103 -4.82 8.63 1.83
C HIS A 103 -3.40 9.12 1.53
N TYR A 104 -2.41 8.55 2.23
CA TYR A 104 -1.00 8.84 2.01
C TYR A 104 -0.17 7.72 2.62
N PHE A 105 1.12 7.75 2.33
CA PHE A 105 2.08 6.91 3.02
C PHE A 105 3.25 7.76 3.49
N SER A 106 3.96 7.24 4.48
CA SER A 106 5.18 7.85 4.97
C SER A 106 6.13 6.75 5.43
N PHE A 107 7.36 7.13 5.70
CA PHE A 107 8.35 6.18 6.22
C PHE A 107 9.32 6.93 7.10
N PRO A 108 9.62 6.41 8.31
CA PRO A 108 10.63 7.03 9.16
C PRO A 108 12.01 6.83 8.54
N VAL A 109 12.77 7.91 8.49
CA VAL A 109 14.14 7.92 7.95
C VAL A 109 15.11 8.06 9.11
N ARG A 110 16.17 7.26 9.08
CA ARG A 110 17.20 7.27 10.11
C ARG A 110 18.40 8.11 9.74
#